data_4236ae4267406f1837b8e107ccc50f41
#
_entry.id   4236ae4267406f1837b8e107ccc50f41
#
_cell.length_a   1.000
_cell.length_b   1.000
_cell.length_c   1.000
_cell.angle_alpha   90.00
_cell.angle_beta   90.00
_cell.angle_gamma   90.00
#
_symmetry.space_group_name_H-M   'P 1'
#
loop_
_entity.id
_entity.type
_entity.pdbx_description
1 polymer ?
#
loop_
_entity_poly.entity_id
_entity_poly.type
_entity_poly.pdbx_seq_one_letter_code
_entity_poly.pdbx_strand_id
1 'polypeptide(L)'
;KDDMYFGMVGNNGKAYANRAMNEADLMIMVGARVADRAISQPGLVMENKVLVHMDVDPAEIGKNCGPTIPLVGDAKHIFREMIDTEFECQNHDEWLSTLKEYRENMTKVRKVNPDYVDPADFITRLSEKMEDDAVYVADVGQNQIWSCSYHIVKDGRFLTSGGMGT
;
A
#
# COMPACT_ATOMS: atom_id res chain seq x y z
N LYS A 1 -9.37 -6.48 8.84
CA LYS A 1 -8.33 -5.55 8.34
C LYS A 1 -8.05 -4.56 9.45
N ASP A 2 -6.78 -4.24 9.67
CA ASP A 2 -6.38 -3.21 10.60
C ASP A 2 -6.97 -1.85 10.19
N ASP A 3 -7.47 -1.06 11.15
CA ASP A 3 -8.08 0.25 10.88
C ASP A 3 -7.08 1.25 10.29
N MET A 4 -5.79 1.02 10.55
CA MET A 4 -4.67 1.81 10.02
C MET A 4 -4.30 1.43 8.57
N TYR A 5 -4.87 0.36 8.01
CA TYR A 5 -4.62 -0.03 6.63
C TYR A 5 -5.47 0.79 5.67
N PHE A 6 -4.83 1.66 4.90
CA PHE A 6 -5.49 2.54 3.92
C PHE A 6 -5.46 2.01 2.49
N GLY A 7 -4.93 0.83 2.26
CA GLY A 7 -4.90 0.21 0.94
C GLY A 7 -3.68 0.58 0.11
N MET A 8 -3.72 0.20 -1.15
CA MET A 8 -2.62 0.37 -2.09
C MET A 8 -2.51 1.82 -2.56
N VAL A 9 -1.29 2.31 -2.69
CA VAL A 9 -0.93 3.58 -3.34
C VAL A 9 -0.51 3.36 -4.80
N GLY A 10 -0.39 4.43 -5.56
CA GLY A 10 0.06 4.41 -6.97
C GLY A 10 -1.08 4.53 -7.98
N ASN A 11 -0.76 4.31 -9.26
CA ASN A 11 -1.70 4.51 -10.38
C ASN A 11 -2.98 3.66 -10.26
N ASN A 12 -2.86 2.46 -9.71
CA ASN A 12 -3.97 1.55 -9.45
C ASN A 12 -4.41 1.56 -7.98
N GLY A 13 -3.88 2.48 -7.19
CA GLY A 13 -4.16 2.62 -5.77
C GLY A 13 -5.50 3.29 -5.49
N LYS A 14 -5.81 3.39 -4.21
CA LYS A 14 -7.00 4.10 -3.74
C LYS A 14 -6.74 5.60 -3.73
N ALA A 15 -7.69 6.40 -4.22
CA ALA A 15 -7.55 7.86 -4.29
C ALA A 15 -7.25 8.47 -2.91
N TYR A 16 -7.92 7.99 -1.87
CA TYR A 16 -7.68 8.44 -0.50
C TYR A 16 -6.31 8.02 0.04
N ALA A 17 -5.77 6.84 -0.34
CA ALA A 17 -4.43 6.42 0.05
C ALA A 17 -3.35 7.27 -0.64
N ASN A 18 -3.54 7.58 -1.92
CA ASN A 18 -2.65 8.49 -2.65
C ASN A 18 -2.68 9.92 -2.05
N ARG A 19 -3.86 10.38 -1.65
CA ARG A 19 -4.00 11.68 -0.99
C ARG A 19 -3.30 11.69 0.37
N ALA A 20 -3.49 10.65 1.18
CA ALA A 20 -2.79 10.49 2.45
C ALA A 20 -1.26 10.52 2.27
N MET A 21 -0.75 9.80 1.28
CA MET A 21 0.67 9.80 0.94
C MET A 21 1.17 11.21 0.54
N ASN A 22 0.38 11.95 -0.24
CA ASN A 22 0.77 13.29 -0.70
C ASN A 22 0.78 14.32 0.43
N GLU A 23 -0.12 14.22 1.39
CA GLU A 23 -0.29 15.21 2.47
C GLU A 23 0.48 14.86 3.76
N ALA A 24 1.04 13.64 3.86
CA ALA A 24 1.87 13.25 4.99
C ALA A 24 3.13 14.14 5.06
N ASP A 25 3.53 14.53 6.26
CA ASP A 25 4.78 15.25 6.56
C ASP A 25 5.97 14.30 6.78
N LEU A 26 5.69 13.06 7.15
CA LEU A 26 6.65 11.95 7.28
C LEU A 26 6.18 10.76 6.45
N MET A 27 7.09 10.21 5.63
CA MET A 27 6.86 8.97 4.90
C MET A 27 7.98 7.98 5.18
N ILE A 28 7.61 6.78 5.62
CA ILE A 28 8.53 5.67 5.85
C ILE A 28 8.30 4.63 4.76
N MET A 29 9.29 4.44 3.91
CA MET A 29 9.26 3.44 2.84
C MET A 29 10.04 2.21 3.29
N VAL A 30 9.42 1.04 3.20
CA VAL A 30 10.00 -0.22 3.66
C VAL A 30 10.03 -1.21 2.50
N GLY A 31 11.24 -1.59 2.06
CA GLY A 31 11.43 -2.54 0.96
C GLY A 31 10.79 -2.11 -0.36
N ALA A 32 10.73 -0.80 -0.62
CA ALA A 32 9.99 -0.25 -1.74
C ALA A 32 10.93 0.41 -2.76
N ARG A 33 10.91 -0.05 -4.00
CA ARG A 33 11.72 0.51 -5.10
C ARG A 33 11.29 1.89 -5.56
N VAL A 34 10.13 2.37 -5.15
CA VAL A 34 9.55 3.64 -5.62
C VAL A 34 9.55 3.74 -7.15
N ALA A 35 9.05 2.68 -7.79
CA ALA A 35 8.93 2.64 -9.24
C ALA A 35 7.82 3.60 -9.73
N ASP A 36 7.90 4.01 -10.98
CA ASP A 36 6.98 4.95 -11.66
C ASP A 36 5.50 4.55 -11.60
N ARG A 37 5.19 3.26 -11.46
CA ARG A 37 3.80 2.79 -11.23
C ARG A 37 3.30 3.04 -9.81
N ALA A 38 4.21 3.06 -8.85
CA ALA A 38 3.87 3.39 -7.46
C ALA A 38 3.81 4.90 -7.25
N ILE A 39 4.77 5.63 -7.80
CA ILE A 39 4.86 7.09 -7.71
C ILE A 39 5.26 7.62 -9.09
N SER A 40 4.29 8.12 -9.85
CA SER A 40 4.52 8.62 -11.22
C SER A 40 5.31 9.93 -11.28
N GLN A 41 5.27 10.73 -10.21
CA GLN A 41 5.99 12.00 -10.09
C GLN A 41 6.65 12.10 -8.71
N PRO A 42 7.78 11.41 -8.49
CA PRO A 42 8.44 11.36 -7.19
C PRO A 42 8.75 12.75 -6.61
N GLY A 43 9.21 13.67 -7.44
CA GLY A 43 9.54 15.04 -7.00
C GLY A 43 8.38 15.76 -6.32
N LEU A 44 7.17 15.67 -6.86
CA LEU A 44 5.99 16.29 -6.25
C LEU A 44 5.53 15.58 -4.99
N VAL A 45 5.58 14.25 -4.97
CA VAL A 45 5.15 13.47 -3.81
C VAL A 45 6.09 13.68 -2.62
N MET A 46 7.38 13.90 -2.89
CA MET A 46 8.42 14.06 -1.87
C MET A 46 8.58 15.50 -1.37
N GLU A 47 7.90 16.44 -2.00
CA GLU A 47 7.97 17.84 -1.62
C GLU A 47 7.44 18.08 -0.20
N ASN A 48 8.17 18.86 0.59
CA ASN A 48 7.80 19.29 1.95
C ASN A 48 7.58 18.16 2.97
N LYS A 49 8.26 17.02 2.84
CA LYS A 49 8.18 15.94 3.81
C LYS A 49 9.53 15.31 4.16
N VAL A 50 9.58 14.73 5.35
CA VAL A 50 10.70 13.88 5.76
C VAL A 50 10.49 12.48 5.16
N LEU A 51 11.55 11.97 4.54
CA LEU A 51 11.54 10.67 3.88
C LEU A 51 12.51 9.72 4.57
N VAL A 52 12.01 8.64 5.14
CA VAL A 52 12.82 7.54 5.66
C VAL A 52 12.71 6.38 4.69
N HIS A 53 13.86 5.91 4.19
CA HIS A 53 13.89 4.77 3.26
C HIS A 53 14.65 3.60 3.90
N MET A 54 13.92 2.53 4.13
CA MET A 54 14.41 1.29 4.74
C MET A 54 14.46 0.22 3.66
N ASP A 55 15.65 -0.27 3.36
CA ASP A 55 15.85 -1.38 2.41
C ASP A 55 17.08 -2.22 2.81
N VAL A 56 17.07 -3.48 2.42
CA VAL A 56 18.22 -4.37 2.60
C VAL A 56 19.31 -4.09 1.55
N ASP A 57 18.90 -3.59 0.39
CA ASP A 57 19.83 -3.21 -0.69
C ASP A 57 20.14 -1.71 -0.61
N PRO A 58 21.39 -1.34 -0.26
CA PRO A 58 21.79 0.07 -0.21
C PRO A 58 21.68 0.79 -1.56
N ALA A 59 21.69 0.06 -2.68
CA ALA A 59 21.56 0.64 -4.01
C ALA A 59 20.14 1.11 -4.36
N GLU A 60 19.12 0.65 -3.64
CA GLU A 60 17.74 1.10 -3.81
C GLU A 60 17.44 2.38 -3.00
N ILE A 61 18.21 2.65 -1.93
CA ILE A 61 18.01 3.80 -1.06
C ILE A 61 18.20 5.11 -1.84
N GLY A 62 17.15 5.92 -1.88
CA GLY A 62 17.18 7.23 -2.53
C GLY A 62 17.31 7.22 -4.05
N LYS A 63 17.29 6.06 -4.69
CA LYS A 63 17.52 5.89 -6.14
C LYS A 63 16.49 6.65 -7.00
N ASN A 64 15.22 6.52 -6.66
CA ASN A 64 14.12 7.14 -7.42
C ASN A 64 13.45 8.29 -6.68
N CYS A 65 13.84 8.54 -5.45
CA CYS A 65 13.30 9.60 -4.61
C CYS A 65 14.33 10.03 -3.58
N GLY A 66 14.39 11.31 -3.27
CA GLY A 66 15.31 11.83 -2.27
C GLY A 66 15.24 13.35 -2.15
N PRO A 67 15.93 13.91 -1.15
CA PRO A 67 16.82 13.23 -0.19
C PRO A 67 16.07 12.34 0.82
N THR A 68 16.71 11.27 1.31
CA THR A 68 16.13 10.32 2.27
C THR A 68 17.02 10.15 3.51
N ILE A 69 16.41 9.80 4.63
CA ILE A 69 17.10 9.24 5.80
C ILE A 69 17.26 7.74 5.53
N PRO A 70 18.47 7.23 5.30
CA PRO A 70 18.67 5.82 4.94
C PRO A 70 18.68 4.93 6.18
N LEU A 71 17.95 3.81 6.11
CA LEU A 71 18.02 2.71 7.06
C LEU A 71 18.33 1.43 6.29
N VAL A 72 19.63 1.09 6.17
CA VAL A 72 20.08 -0.09 5.44
C VAL A 72 20.09 -1.30 6.35
N GLY A 73 19.30 -2.33 6.03
CA GLY A 73 19.27 -3.57 6.80
C GLY A 73 17.99 -4.35 6.62
N ASP A 74 17.93 -5.47 7.33
CA ASP A 74 16.73 -6.29 7.42
C ASP A 74 15.64 -5.56 8.21
N ALA A 75 14.47 -5.40 7.60
CA ALA A 75 13.35 -4.65 8.18
C ALA A 75 12.93 -5.20 9.55
N LYS A 76 13.02 -6.52 9.78
CA LYS A 76 12.67 -7.14 11.06
C LYS A 76 13.61 -6.68 12.18
N HIS A 77 14.90 -6.56 11.88
CA HIS A 77 15.88 -6.07 12.87
C HIS A 77 15.67 -4.59 13.16
N ILE A 78 15.52 -3.78 12.11
CA ILE A 78 15.29 -2.33 12.24
C ILE A 78 14.02 -2.06 13.05
N PHE A 79 12.91 -2.73 12.75
CA PHE A 79 11.68 -2.56 13.52
C PHE A 79 11.80 -3.00 14.97
N ARG A 80 12.59 -4.03 15.27
CA ARG A 80 12.85 -4.43 16.66
C ARG A 80 13.59 -3.34 17.41
N GLU A 81 14.67 -2.81 16.85
CA GLU A 81 15.40 -1.70 17.46
C GLU A 81 14.52 -0.46 17.64
N MET A 82 13.65 -0.16 16.66
CA MET A 82 12.69 0.93 16.79
C MET A 82 11.68 0.69 17.93
N ILE A 83 11.18 -0.54 18.10
CA ILE A 83 10.24 -0.88 19.17
C ILE A 83 10.92 -0.82 20.54
N ASP A 84 12.18 -1.27 20.63
CA ASP A 84 12.97 -1.27 21.86
C ASP A 84 13.47 0.14 22.24
N THR A 85 13.37 1.11 21.33
CA THR A 85 13.70 2.51 21.58
C THR A 85 12.48 3.22 22.17
N GLU A 86 12.66 3.91 23.28
CA GLU A 86 11.62 4.75 23.88
C GLU A 86 11.43 6.01 23.01
N PHE A 87 10.28 6.11 22.36
CA PHE A 87 9.84 7.31 21.64
C PHE A 87 8.74 8.01 22.42
N GLU A 88 8.79 9.34 22.46
CA GLU A 88 7.61 10.10 22.86
C GLU A 88 6.55 9.98 21.77
N CYS A 89 5.48 9.26 22.05
CA CYS A 89 4.34 9.16 21.15
C CYS A 89 3.58 10.48 21.15
N GLN A 90 3.56 11.15 20.00
CA GLN A 90 2.67 12.29 19.79
C GLN A 90 1.25 11.81 19.49
N ASN A 91 0.27 12.66 19.83
CA ASN A 91 -1.12 12.38 19.46
C ASN A 91 -1.34 12.69 17.97
N HIS A 92 -1.83 11.72 17.24
CA HIS A 92 -2.15 11.82 15.81
C HIS A 92 -3.66 11.68 15.53
N ASP A 93 -4.53 11.86 16.53
CA ASP A 93 -5.97 11.65 16.38
C ASP A 93 -6.60 12.54 15.31
N GLU A 94 -6.14 13.78 15.17
CA GLU A 94 -6.61 14.71 14.14
C GLU A 94 -6.26 14.20 12.75
N TRP A 95 -5.02 13.74 12.55
CA TRP A 95 -4.59 13.16 11.28
C TRP A 95 -5.37 11.88 10.96
N LEU A 96 -5.56 10.99 11.92
CA LEU A 96 -6.36 9.78 11.75
C LEU A 96 -7.81 10.09 11.40
N SER A 97 -8.39 11.11 12.01
CA SER A 97 -9.73 11.58 11.68
C SER A 97 -9.81 12.07 10.23
N THR A 98 -8.85 12.86 9.80
CA THR A 98 -8.72 13.36 8.42
C THR A 98 -8.60 12.20 7.42
N LEU A 99 -7.79 11.19 7.72
CA LEU A 99 -7.63 10.02 6.86
C LEU A 99 -8.92 9.20 6.73
N LYS A 100 -9.69 9.05 7.82
CA LYS A 100 -11.00 8.39 7.80
C LYS A 100 -11.99 9.15 6.93
N GLU A 101 -12.01 10.46 7.05
CA GLU A 101 -12.84 11.33 6.20
C GLU A 101 -12.47 11.20 4.70
N TYR A 102 -11.17 11.14 4.36
CA TYR A 102 -10.76 10.87 2.97
C TYR A 102 -11.27 9.53 2.48
N ARG A 103 -11.20 8.49 3.30
CA ARG A 103 -11.70 7.15 2.95
C ARG A 103 -13.20 7.18 2.66
N GLU A 104 -13.98 7.88 3.47
CA GLU A 104 -15.43 8.00 3.31
C GLU A 104 -15.79 8.82 2.06
N ASN A 105 -15.22 10.01 1.91
CA ASN A 105 -15.59 10.95 0.86
C ASN A 105 -15.01 10.59 -0.52
N MET A 106 -13.88 9.89 -0.58
CA MET A 106 -13.20 9.56 -1.84
C MET A 106 -13.44 8.12 -2.30
N THR A 107 -14.22 7.34 -1.56
CA THR A 107 -14.63 6.01 -2.02
C THR A 107 -15.65 6.16 -3.15
N LYS A 108 -15.22 5.89 -4.38
CA LYS A 108 -16.08 5.99 -5.55
C LYS A 108 -17.14 4.88 -5.52
N VAL A 109 -18.40 5.28 -5.61
CA VAL A 109 -19.48 4.34 -5.93
C VAL A 109 -19.29 3.91 -7.39
N ARG A 110 -19.08 2.62 -7.60
CA ARG A 110 -18.92 2.06 -8.94
C ARG A 110 -20.29 1.93 -9.61
N LYS A 111 -20.36 2.40 -10.85
CA LYS A 111 -21.51 2.09 -11.72
C LYS A 111 -21.28 0.67 -12.27
N VAL A 112 -22.12 -0.25 -11.89
CA VAL A 112 -22.10 -1.64 -12.36
C VAL A 112 -23.12 -1.77 -13.47
N ASN A 113 -22.70 -2.35 -14.61
CA ASN A 113 -23.64 -2.73 -15.66
C ASN A 113 -24.25 -4.10 -15.29
N PRO A 114 -25.57 -4.20 -15.13
CA PRO A 114 -26.22 -5.43 -14.70
C PRO A 114 -26.12 -6.57 -15.71
N ASP A 115 -25.78 -6.28 -16.96
CA ASP A 115 -25.64 -7.29 -18.02
C ASP A 115 -24.30 -8.03 -17.99
N TYR A 116 -23.36 -7.58 -17.12
CA TYR A 116 -22.02 -8.17 -17.04
C TYR A 116 -21.65 -8.54 -15.60
N VAL A 117 -20.78 -9.52 -15.46
CA VAL A 117 -20.19 -9.85 -14.16
C VAL A 117 -19.28 -8.73 -13.70
N ASP A 118 -19.56 -8.19 -12.53
CA ASP A 118 -18.66 -7.20 -11.89
C ASP A 118 -17.45 -7.94 -11.30
N PRO A 119 -16.22 -7.66 -11.78
CA PRO A 119 -15.01 -8.32 -11.27
C PRO A 119 -14.78 -8.12 -9.78
N ALA A 120 -15.12 -6.93 -9.24
CA ALA A 120 -14.93 -6.66 -7.81
C ALA A 120 -15.88 -7.50 -6.95
N ASP A 121 -17.17 -7.53 -7.31
CA ASP A 121 -18.16 -8.35 -6.61
C ASP A 121 -17.82 -9.82 -6.73
N PHE A 122 -17.46 -10.29 -7.92
CA PHE A 122 -17.05 -11.67 -8.16
C PHE A 122 -15.86 -12.08 -7.27
N ILE A 123 -14.77 -11.29 -7.26
CA ILE A 123 -13.58 -11.62 -6.49
C ILE A 123 -13.85 -11.57 -4.99
N THR A 124 -14.63 -10.60 -4.53
CA THR A 124 -15.02 -10.50 -3.11
C THR A 124 -15.80 -11.73 -2.69
N ARG A 125 -16.85 -12.10 -3.42
CA ARG A 125 -17.67 -13.28 -3.11
C ARG A 125 -16.89 -14.59 -3.24
N LEU A 126 -15.97 -14.68 -4.20
CA LEU A 126 -15.07 -15.82 -4.32
C LEU A 126 -14.22 -15.96 -3.06
N SER A 127 -13.61 -14.87 -2.61
CA SER A 127 -12.78 -14.86 -1.41
C SER A 127 -13.56 -15.28 -0.15
N GLU A 128 -14.79 -14.83 -0.01
CA GLU A 128 -15.66 -15.19 1.11
C GLU A 128 -15.96 -16.69 1.16
N LYS A 129 -16.04 -17.34 -0.02
CA LYS A 129 -16.35 -18.77 -0.16
C LYS A 129 -15.13 -19.68 -0.12
N MET A 130 -13.93 -19.13 -0.24
CA MET A 130 -12.69 -19.90 -0.15
C MET A 130 -12.41 -20.31 1.30
N GLU A 131 -11.73 -21.44 1.46
CA GLU A 131 -11.21 -21.87 2.76
C GLU A 131 -10.28 -20.80 3.34
N ASP A 132 -10.20 -20.73 4.67
CA ASP A 132 -9.49 -19.65 5.33
C ASP A 132 -7.97 -19.70 5.06
N ASP A 133 -7.39 -20.87 4.90
CA ASP A 133 -5.98 -21.11 4.57
C ASP A 133 -5.67 -21.16 3.07
N ALA A 134 -6.65 -20.84 2.22
CA ALA A 134 -6.49 -20.91 0.78
C ALA A 134 -5.37 -20.02 0.27
N VAL A 135 -4.61 -20.52 -0.70
CA VAL A 135 -3.60 -19.75 -1.43
C VAL A 135 -4.22 -19.23 -2.72
N TYR A 136 -4.33 -17.92 -2.84
CA TYR A 136 -4.81 -17.25 -4.04
C TYR A 136 -3.64 -16.80 -4.90
N VAL A 137 -3.61 -17.24 -6.16
CA VAL A 137 -2.56 -16.85 -7.12
C VAL A 137 -3.18 -16.04 -8.24
N ALA A 138 -2.73 -14.81 -8.41
CA ALA A 138 -3.16 -13.93 -9.49
C ALA A 138 -2.07 -13.77 -10.54
N ASP A 139 -2.40 -14.11 -11.79
CA ASP A 139 -1.54 -13.83 -12.94
C ASP A 139 -1.60 -12.35 -13.33
N VAL A 140 -0.66 -11.92 -14.17
CA VAL A 140 -0.56 -10.54 -14.66
C VAL A 140 -1.77 -10.18 -15.54
N GLY A 141 -2.24 -8.95 -15.41
CA GLY A 141 -3.34 -8.40 -16.19
C GLY A 141 -4.35 -7.64 -15.34
N GLN A 142 -5.52 -7.37 -15.91
CA GLN A 142 -6.61 -6.69 -15.23
C GLN A 142 -7.09 -7.45 -13.99
N ASN A 143 -7.09 -8.78 -14.06
CA ASN A 143 -7.42 -9.66 -12.94
C ASN A 143 -6.51 -9.44 -11.73
N GLN A 144 -5.20 -9.20 -11.94
CA GLN A 144 -4.25 -8.87 -10.88
C GLN A 144 -4.69 -7.61 -10.12
N ILE A 145 -5.00 -6.55 -10.86
CA ILE A 145 -5.43 -5.26 -10.28
C ILE A 145 -6.71 -5.42 -9.46
N TRP A 146 -7.69 -6.13 -10.01
CA TRP A 146 -8.95 -6.43 -9.33
C TRP A 146 -8.72 -7.30 -8.09
N SER A 147 -7.90 -8.35 -8.21
CA SER A 147 -7.60 -9.25 -7.10
C SER A 147 -6.86 -8.54 -5.96
N CYS A 148 -5.83 -7.75 -6.26
CA CYS A 148 -5.13 -6.94 -5.25
C CYS A 148 -6.07 -5.96 -4.52
N SER A 149 -7.10 -5.47 -5.20
CA SER A 149 -8.01 -4.47 -4.65
C SER A 149 -9.17 -5.05 -3.84
N TYR A 150 -9.65 -6.25 -4.20
CA TYR A 150 -10.92 -6.79 -3.71
C TYR A 150 -10.84 -8.19 -3.10
N HIS A 151 -9.73 -8.93 -3.29
CA HIS A 151 -9.56 -10.22 -2.63
C HIS A 151 -9.39 -10.02 -1.11
N ILE A 152 -10.10 -10.84 -0.34
CA ILE A 152 -10.04 -10.87 1.11
C ILE A 152 -9.11 -12.01 1.53
N VAL A 153 -7.90 -11.68 1.97
CA VAL A 153 -6.99 -12.65 2.58
C VAL A 153 -7.43 -12.93 4.01
N LYS A 154 -7.58 -14.19 4.35
CA LYS A 154 -7.88 -14.67 5.71
C LYS A 154 -6.56 -15.20 6.33
N ASP A 155 -6.46 -16.48 6.62
CA ASP A 155 -5.23 -17.12 7.14
C ASP A 155 -4.29 -17.63 6.03
N GLY A 156 -4.74 -17.59 4.79
CA GLY A 156 -4.00 -18.03 3.61
C GLY A 156 -3.02 -17.01 3.06
N ARG A 157 -2.70 -17.15 1.78
CA ARG A 157 -1.72 -16.29 1.10
C ARG A 157 -2.26 -15.74 -0.21
N PHE A 158 -1.87 -14.51 -0.51
CA PHE A 158 -2.04 -13.90 -1.83
C PHE A 158 -0.68 -13.83 -2.53
N LEU A 159 -0.57 -14.46 -3.69
CA LEU A 159 0.64 -14.50 -4.51
C LEU A 159 0.35 -13.87 -5.87
N THR A 160 1.28 -13.07 -6.35
CA THR A 160 1.21 -12.49 -7.70
C THR A 160 2.61 -12.20 -8.22
N SER A 161 2.78 -12.17 -9.54
CA SER A 161 4.03 -11.79 -10.16
C SER A 161 4.28 -10.28 -9.97
N GLY A 162 5.42 -9.94 -9.39
CA GLY A 162 5.84 -8.56 -9.12
C GLY A 162 6.65 -7.89 -10.24
N GLY A 163 7.08 -8.66 -11.24
CA GLY A 163 7.86 -8.16 -12.37
C GLY A 163 8.39 -9.27 -13.27
N MET A 164 8.83 -8.90 -14.48
CA MET A 164 9.44 -9.80 -15.47
C MET A 164 8.56 -10.98 -15.94
N GLY A 165 7.28 -10.93 -15.66
CA GLY A 165 6.37 -12.04 -15.93
C GLY A 165 6.51 -13.20 -14.93
N THR A 166 5.88 -14.27 -15.20
CA THR A 166 5.94 -15.54 -14.47
C THR A 166 6.57 -16.61 -15.32
#